data_e05e8382f00eb44258214474ba21a9e7
#
_entry.id   e05e8382f00eb44258214474ba21a9e7
#
_cell.length_a   1.000
_cell.length_b   1.000
_cell.length_c   1.000
_cell.angle_alpha   90.00
_cell.angle_beta   90.00
_cell.angle_gamma   90.00
#
_symmetry.space_group_name_H-M   'P 1'
#
loop_
_entity.id
_entity.type
_entity.pdbx_description
1 polymer ?
#
loop_
_entity_poly.entity_id
_entity_poly.type
_entity_poly.pdbx_seq_one_letter_code
_entity_poly.pdbx_strand_id
1 'polypeptide(L)'
;MISIGCPPLSLLPFEEALQMVDGRFEGWEIIAEGKHLLPAIKEELEEAISSHRMKFTIHAPLSDINIGSLNPGIRKEVLDQLVEVVMIAHQLGVERVTMHPGFLSPITFSRRELAVAAVRDSVEEIERRTKGSGVLKCIENMPVSFMTLFTEPEEILDLTDGTSFMLCLDVGHANTTGNLPEYLQHWRRFGSVHVHDNRGRADEHLPTGEGDIDFRMVLDKLKDFKGDFVIESRSVEEGLASRKYIESLNMTAP
;
A
#
# COMPACT_ATOMS: atom_id res chain seq x y z
N MET A 1 7.08 -13.21 3.12
CA MET A 1 6.87 -12.75 4.51
C MET A 1 5.43 -12.27 4.64
N ILE A 2 4.82 -12.46 5.81
CA ILE A 2 3.45 -12.00 6.08
C ILE A 2 3.50 -10.84 7.08
N SER A 3 3.09 -9.68 6.63
CA SER A 3 3.02 -8.44 7.42
C SER A 3 1.57 -8.05 7.67
N ILE A 4 1.34 -7.11 8.58
CA ILE A 4 0.04 -6.50 8.81
C ILE A 4 0.06 -5.01 8.44
N GLY A 5 -0.99 -4.53 7.76
CA GLY A 5 -1.39 -3.14 7.61
C GLY A 5 -2.75 -2.98 8.30
N CYS A 6 -2.83 -2.14 9.32
CA CYS A 6 -4.06 -1.97 10.09
C CYS A 6 -4.27 -0.48 10.39
N PRO A 7 -5.04 0.24 9.55
CA PRO A 7 -5.22 1.68 9.69
C PRO A 7 -5.68 2.15 11.08
N PRO A 8 -6.58 1.43 11.80
CA PRO A 8 -6.97 1.85 13.15
C PRO A 8 -5.83 1.93 14.17
N LEU A 9 -4.72 1.21 13.96
CA LEU A 9 -3.55 1.32 14.84
C LEU A 9 -2.94 2.72 14.83
N SER A 10 -3.05 3.45 13.72
CA SER A 10 -2.54 4.83 13.63
C SER A 10 -3.22 5.82 14.58
N LEU A 11 -4.34 5.44 15.19
CA LEU A 11 -5.05 6.24 16.20
C LEU A 11 -4.52 5.99 17.62
N LEU A 12 -3.71 4.95 17.83
CA LEU A 12 -3.08 4.62 19.10
C LEU A 12 -1.67 5.25 19.20
N PRO A 13 -1.13 5.44 20.40
CA PRO A 13 0.30 5.70 20.57
C PRO A 13 1.14 4.60 19.89
N PHE A 14 2.28 4.96 19.29
CA PHE A 14 3.10 4.02 18.51
C PHE A 14 3.51 2.78 19.32
N GLU A 15 3.98 2.97 20.54
CA GLU A 15 4.39 1.87 21.43
C GLU A 15 3.23 0.90 21.77
N GLU A 16 2.02 1.43 21.96
CA GLU A 16 0.83 0.60 22.21
C GLU A 16 0.48 -0.23 20.99
N ALA A 17 0.51 0.36 19.80
CA ALA A 17 0.29 -0.34 18.53
C ALA A 17 1.37 -1.39 18.27
N LEU A 18 2.65 -1.06 18.54
CA LEU A 18 3.77 -1.98 18.40
C LEU A 18 3.59 -3.22 19.28
N GLN A 19 3.20 -3.06 20.53
CA GLN A 19 2.93 -4.20 21.45
C GLN A 19 1.79 -5.10 20.96
N MET A 20 0.83 -4.55 20.21
CA MET A 20 -0.27 -5.34 19.65
C MET A 20 0.17 -6.23 18.48
N VAL A 21 1.21 -5.86 17.74
CA VAL A 21 1.65 -6.56 16.52
C VAL A 21 2.93 -7.37 16.69
N ASP A 22 3.81 -6.98 17.63
CA ASP A 22 5.09 -7.64 17.85
C ASP A 22 4.93 -9.10 18.27
N GLY A 23 5.73 -9.97 17.68
CA GLY A 23 5.67 -11.42 17.87
C GLY A 23 4.45 -12.11 17.26
N ARG A 24 3.51 -11.36 16.70
CA ARG A 24 2.31 -11.89 16.03
C ARG A 24 2.41 -11.87 14.52
N PHE A 25 3.22 -10.98 13.95
CA PHE A 25 3.48 -10.88 12.52
C PHE A 25 4.98 -10.79 12.25
N GLU A 26 5.41 -11.15 11.06
CA GLU A 26 6.81 -11.05 10.63
C GLU A 26 7.19 -9.61 10.26
N GLY A 27 6.19 -8.79 9.89
CA GLY A 27 6.36 -7.39 9.58
C GLY A 27 5.12 -6.56 9.89
N TRP A 28 5.34 -5.25 9.95
CA TRP A 28 4.28 -4.24 10.11
C TRP A 28 4.44 -3.15 9.05
N GLU A 29 3.41 -2.98 8.24
CA GLU A 29 3.31 -1.81 7.39
C GLU A 29 2.60 -0.71 8.19
N ILE A 30 3.38 0.32 8.54
CA ILE A 30 2.90 1.45 9.34
C ILE A 30 2.13 2.38 8.42
N ILE A 31 0.87 2.64 8.74
CA ILE A 31 0.09 3.70 8.09
C ILE A 31 0.54 5.04 8.68
N ALA A 32 1.22 5.85 7.88
CA ALA A 32 1.85 7.10 8.29
C ALA A 32 0.81 8.24 8.47
N GLU A 33 -0.21 7.99 9.29
CA GLU A 33 -1.30 8.93 9.59
C GLU A 33 -1.60 9.01 11.08
N GLY A 34 -2.47 9.93 11.45
CA GLY A 34 -2.93 10.09 12.83
C GLY A 34 -1.77 10.35 13.79
N LYS A 35 -1.58 9.44 14.75
CA LYS A 35 -0.46 9.49 15.70
C LYS A 35 0.83 8.88 15.14
N HIS A 36 0.77 8.28 13.94
CA HIS A 36 1.90 7.64 13.28
C HIS A 36 2.49 8.48 12.15
N LEU A 37 2.25 9.79 12.11
CA LEU A 37 2.96 10.68 11.19
C LEU A 37 4.47 10.51 11.37
N LEU A 38 5.19 10.12 10.31
CA LEU A 38 6.60 9.73 10.42
C LEU A 38 7.51 10.76 11.08
N PRO A 39 7.37 12.08 10.82
CA PRO A 39 8.17 13.07 11.55
C PRO A 39 7.96 13.06 13.07
N ALA A 40 6.76 12.65 13.52
CA ALA A 40 6.43 12.62 14.94
C ALA A 40 6.90 11.35 15.65
N ILE A 41 6.94 10.21 14.97
CA ILE A 41 7.31 8.92 15.55
C ILE A 41 8.71 8.44 15.14
N LYS A 42 9.51 9.30 14.50
CA LYS A 42 10.79 8.90 13.90
C LYS A 42 11.73 8.24 14.89
N GLU A 43 11.88 8.80 16.07
CA GLU A 43 12.77 8.29 17.10
C GLU A 43 12.26 6.94 17.66
N GLU A 44 10.95 6.83 17.91
CA GLU A 44 10.31 5.59 18.36
C GLU A 44 10.44 4.47 17.32
N LEU A 45 10.28 4.81 16.05
CA LEU A 45 10.45 3.85 14.95
C LEU A 45 11.91 3.41 14.80
N GLU A 46 12.88 4.31 14.95
CA GLU A 46 14.31 3.98 14.93
C GLU A 46 14.68 3.00 16.04
N GLU A 47 14.15 3.24 17.25
CA GLU A 47 14.31 2.33 18.38
C GLU A 47 13.66 0.98 18.10
N ALA A 48 12.43 0.95 17.58
CA ALA A 48 11.73 -0.28 17.22
C ALA A 48 12.49 -1.09 16.17
N ILE A 49 13.02 -0.46 15.10
CA ILE A 49 13.82 -1.12 14.07
C ILE A 49 15.08 -1.77 14.67
N SER A 50 15.71 -1.10 15.64
CA SER A 50 16.95 -1.61 16.25
C SER A 50 16.72 -2.71 17.28
N SER A 51 15.56 -2.75 17.93
CA SER A 51 15.28 -3.62 19.09
C SER A 51 14.39 -4.83 18.76
N HIS A 52 13.63 -4.79 17.65
CA HIS A 52 12.72 -5.86 17.25
C HIS A 52 13.22 -6.59 16.00
N ARG A 53 12.84 -7.86 15.87
CA ARG A 53 13.15 -8.65 14.66
C ARG A 53 12.16 -8.45 13.53
N MET A 54 11.05 -7.78 13.84
CA MET A 54 10.00 -7.49 12.89
C MET A 54 10.50 -6.54 11.79
N LYS A 55 10.08 -6.77 10.55
CA LYS A 55 10.36 -5.87 9.44
C LYS A 55 9.33 -4.75 9.40
N PHE A 56 9.79 -3.52 9.19
CA PHE A 56 8.92 -2.37 9.03
C PHE A 56 8.89 -1.92 7.58
N THR A 57 7.71 -1.63 7.07
CA THR A 57 7.45 -0.91 5.83
C THR A 57 6.47 0.23 6.10
N ILE A 58 6.30 1.13 5.16
CA ILE A 58 5.48 2.31 5.37
C ILE A 58 4.42 2.38 4.27
N HIS A 59 3.18 2.58 4.68
CA HIS A 59 2.16 3.14 3.82
C HIS A 59 2.15 4.66 4.04
N ALA A 60 2.37 5.42 2.98
CA ALA A 60 2.32 6.88 3.04
C ALA A 60 0.92 7.36 3.47
N PRO A 61 0.77 8.60 3.94
CA PRO A 61 -0.54 9.17 4.23
C PRO A 61 -1.50 8.99 3.05
N LEU A 62 -2.75 8.69 3.34
CA LEU A 62 -3.73 8.33 2.30
C LEU A 62 -5.04 9.13 2.38
N SER A 63 -5.47 9.57 3.58
CA SER A 63 -6.81 10.10 3.79
C SER A 63 -7.02 11.50 3.18
N ASP A 64 -6.10 12.41 3.44
CA ASP A 64 -6.20 13.82 3.02
C ASP A 64 -5.23 14.17 1.87
N ILE A 65 -4.49 13.17 1.37
CA ILE A 65 -3.44 13.31 0.37
C ILE A 65 -3.98 13.01 -1.03
N ASN A 66 -3.86 13.98 -1.95
CA ASN A 66 -4.24 13.79 -3.35
C ASN A 66 -3.20 14.37 -4.31
N ILE A 67 -2.34 13.50 -4.85
CA ILE A 67 -1.33 13.88 -5.85
C ILE A 67 -1.95 14.28 -7.21
N GLY A 68 -3.24 13.99 -7.45
CA GLY A 68 -4.02 14.41 -8.62
C GLY A 68 -4.69 15.80 -8.45
N SER A 69 -4.39 16.53 -7.37
CA SER A 69 -4.98 17.85 -7.13
C SER A 69 -4.59 18.86 -8.20
N LEU A 70 -5.58 19.58 -8.77
CA LEU A 70 -5.34 20.69 -9.71
C LEU A 70 -4.95 21.99 -8.99
N ASN A 71 -5.07 22.06 -7.66
CA ASN A 71 -4.61 23.19 -6.89
C ASN A 71 -3.08 23.08 -6.68
N PRO A 72 -2.26 23.97 -7.28
CA PRO A 72 -0.81 23.83 -7.24
C PRO A 72 -0.24 23.97 -5.82
N GLY A 73 -0.86 24.77 -4.96
CA GLY A 73 -0.41 24.94 -3.57
C GLY A 73 -0.68 23.69 -2.74
N ILE A 74 -1.88 23.12 -2.85
CA ILE A 74 -2.22 21.86 -2.15
C ILE A 74 -1.34 20.73 -2.68
N ARG A 75 -1.23 20.57 -4.02
CA ARG A 75 -0.39 19.51 -4.61
C ARG A 75 1.07 19.62 -4.18
N LYS A 76 1.61 20.84 -4.13
CA LYS A 76 2.99 21.05 -3.64
C LYS A 76 3.15 20.55 -2.21
N GLU A 77 2.24 20.89 -1.30
CA GLU A 77 2.28 20.44 0.09
C GLU A 77 2.19 18.91 0.18
N VAL A 78 1.27 18.30 -0.57
CA VAL A 78 1.16 16.84 -0.67
C VAL A 78 2.47 16.19 -1.11
N LEU A 79 3.12 16.72 -2.14
CA LEU A 79 4.40 16.21 -2.64
C LEU A 79 5.52 16.40 -1.62
N ASP A 80 5.53 17.51 -0.88
CA ASP A 80 6.52 17.75 0.16
C ASP A 80 6.41 16.69 1.27
N GLN A 81 5.20 16.39 1.72
CA GLN A 81 4.95 15.35 2.74
C GLN A 81 5.33 13.95 2.24
N LEU A 82 4.95 13.57 1.02
CA LEU A 82 5.29 12.25 0.47
C LEU A 82 6.80 12.08 0.29
N VAL A 83 7.49 13.11 -0.17
CA VAL A 83 8.95 13.10 -0.28
C VAL A 83 9.59 12.99 1.10
N GLU A 84 9.09 13.72 2.10
CA GLU A 84 9.57 13.63 3.48
C GLU A 84 9.42 12.21 4.03
N VAL A 85 8.29 11.55 3.79
CA VAL A 85 8.06 10.14 4.17
C VAL A 85 9.12 9.23 3.56
N VAL A 86 9.39 9.35 2.25
CA VAL A 86 10.43 8.54 1.58
C VAL A 86 11.82 8.84 2.14
N MET A 87 12.13 10.11 2.45
CA MET A 87 13.44 10.48 2.98
C MET A 87 13.64 10.05 4.43
N ILE A 88 12.58 10.04 5.26
CA ILE A 88 12.65 9.46 6.60
C ILE A 88 12.82 7.94 6.50
N ALA A 89 12.07 7.26 5.62
CA ALA A 89 12.25 5.83 5.35
C ALA A 89 13.72 5.51 4.98
N HIS A 90 14.31 6.30 4.07
CA HIS A 90 15.72 6.19 3.72
C HIS A 90 16.66 6.33 4.94
N GLN A 91 16.44 7.34 5.78
CA GLN A 91 17.27 7.59 6.98
C GLN A 91 17.20 6.45 7.99
N LEU A 92 16.03 5.81 8.11
CA LEU A 92 15.79 4.71 9.03
C LEU A 92 16.12 3.32 8.45
N GLY A 93 16.53 3.26 7.17
CA GLY A 93 16.79 1.99 6.50
C GLY A 93 15.52 1.17 6.19
N VAL A 94 14.35 1.81 6.18
CA VAL A 94 13.10 1.19 5.75
C VAL A 94 13.12 1.06 4.22
N GLU A 95 12.95 -0.17 3.73
CA GLU A 95 13.20 -0.50 2.34
C GLU A 95 12.09 -0.10 1.38
N ARG A 96 10.84 0.09 1.87
CA ARG A 96 9.67 0.29 1.02
C ARG A 96 8.68 1.31 1.58
N VAL A 97 8.12 2.10 0.66
CA VAL A 97 7.00 3.01 0.88
C VAL A 97 5.92 2.74 -0.18
N THR A 98 4.72 2.39 0.27
CA THR A 98 3.51 2.28 -0.57
C THR A 98 2.76 3.61 -0.55
N MET A 99 2.15 4.01 -1.68
CA MET A 99 1.34 5.21 -1.77
C MET A 99 0.22 5.07 -2.81
N HIS A 100 -0.87 5.81 -2.59
CA HIS A 100 -1.98 5.88 -3.52
C HIS A 100 -1.68 6.80 -4.71
N PRO A 101 -2.24 6.52 -5.90
CA PRO A 101 -2.08 7.36 -7.10
C PRO A 101 -2.95 8.62 -7.08
N GLY A 102 -3.63 8.91 -5.95
CA GLY A 102 -4.59 10.01 -5.87
C GLY A 102 -5.98 9.65 -6.40
N PHE A 103 -6.85 10.65 -6.47
CA PHE A 103 -8.26 10.46 -6.81
C PHE A 103 -8.85 11.68 -7.52
N LEU A 104 -10.02 11.47 -8.12
CA LEU A 104 -10.82 12.54 -8.75
C LEU A 104 -11.34 13.51 -7.69
N SER A 105 -11.39 14.76 -8.06
CA SER A 105 -12.10 15.80 -7.31
C SER A 105 -13.37 16.21 -8.08
N PRO A 106 -14.32 16.90 -7.46
CA PRO A 106 -15.55 17.33 -8.15
C PRO A 106 -15.29 18.07 -9.46
N ILE A 107 -14.20 18.83 -9.57
CA ILE A 107 -13.86 19.56 -10.80
C ILE A 107 -13.29 18.64 -11.89
N THR A 108 -12.73 17.50 -11.54
CA THR A 108 -12.09 16.56 -12.48
C THR A 108 -13.00 15.40 -12.88
N PHE A 109 -14.21 15.25 -12.33
CA PHE A 109 -15.15 14.21 -12.76
C PHE A 109 -15.48 14.23 -14.26
N SER A 110 -15.62 15.42 -14.83
CA SER A 110 -15.87 15.59 -16.27
C SER A 110 -14.60 15.73 -17.11
N ARG A 111 -13.45 15.78 -16.48
CA ARG A 111 -12.14 16.05 -17.10
C ARG A 111 -11.05 15.19 -16.42
N ARG A 112 -11.30 13.87 -16.41
CA ARG A 112 -10.42 12.86 -15.78
C ARG A 112 -8.96 13.00 -16.24
N GLU A 113 -8.75 13.34 -17.50
CA GLU A 113 -7.43 13.52 -18.10
C GLU A 113 -6.58 14.58 -17.39
N LEU A 114 -7.23 15.61 -16.77
CA LEU A 114 -6.50 16.65 -16.01
C LEU A 114 -5.96 16.10 -14.69
N ALA A 115 -6.72 15.24 -14.00
CA ALA A 115 -6.26 14.59 -12.80
C ALA A 115 -5.13 13.57 -13.11
N VAL A 116 -5.29 12.79 -14.17
CA VAL A 116 -4.26 11.83 -14.63
C VAL A 116 -2.97 12.56 -14.98
N ALA A 117 -3.03 13.68 -15.71
CA ALA A 117 -1.85 14.48 -16.01
C ALA A 117 -1.17 15.00 -14.74
N ALA A 118 -1.97 15.51 -13.78
CA ALA A 118 -1.44 15.97 -12.50
C ALA A 118 -0.78 14.87 -11.68
N VAL A 119 -1.32 13.64 -11.72
CA VAL A 119 -0.70 12.45 -11.08
C VAL A 119 0.63 12.11 -11.74
N ARG A 120 0.70 12.10 -13.08
CA ARG A 120 1.97 11.85 -13.80
C ARG A 120 3.06 12.85 -13.42
N ASP A 121 2.75 14.14 -13.47
CA ASP A 121 3.67 15.20 -13.04
C ASP A 121 4.13 14.96 -11.59
N SER A 122 3.22 14.51 -10.73
CA SER A 122 3.50 14.27 -9.31
C SER A 122 4.42 13.06 -9.09
N VAL A 123 4.19 11.95 -9.80
CA VAL A 123 5.04 10.75 -9.74
C VAL A 123 6.44 11.07 -10.26
N GLU A 124 6.57 11.79 -11.36
CA GLU A 124 7.86 12.25 -11.89
C GLU A 124 8.60 13.16 -10.89
N GLU A 125 7.89 14.06 -10.23
CA GLU A 125 8.48 14.96 -9.24
C GLU A 125 8.94 14.21 -7.98
N ILE A 126 8.13 13.24 -7.47
CA ILE A 126 8.54 12.38 -6.36
C ILE A 126 9.79 11.57 -6.77
N GLU A 127 9.78 10.95 -7.96
CA GLU A 127 10.93 10.21 -8.49
C GLU A 127 12.19 11.08 -8.51
N ARG A 128 12.08 12.28 -9.06
CA ARG A 128 13.19 13.23 -9.15
C ARG A 128 13.75 13.64 -7.78
N ARG A 129 12.85 13.93 -6.82
CA ARG A 129 13.21 14.43 -5.49
C ARG A 129 13.75 13.35 -4.57
N THR A 130 13.37 12.08 -4.81
CA THR A 130 13.79 10.94 -4.00
C THR A 130 14.87 10.09 -4.68
N LYS A 131 15.41 10.59 -5.78
CA LYS A 131 16.46 9.90 -6.56
C LYS A 131 17.66 9.58 -5.66
N GLY A 132 18.07 8.31 -5.66
CA GLY A 132 19.22 7.84 -4.89
C GLY A 132 18.92 7.49 -3.44
N SER A 133 17.68 7.60 -2.97
CA SER A 133 17.30 7.15 -1.62
C SER A 133 17.47 5.65 -1.41
N GLY A 134 17.38 4.84 -2.48
CA GLY A 134 17.36 3.39 -2.38
C GLY A 134 16.04 2.81 -1.85
N VAL A 135 15.08 3.64 -1.47
CA VAL A 135 13.75 3.21 -1.02
C VAL A 135 12.91 2.78 -2.22
N LEU A 136 12.35 1.58 -2.16
CA LEU A 136 11.40 1.10 -3.14
C LEU A 136 10.06 1.82 -2.96
N LYS A 137 9.66 2.59 -3.95
CA LYS A 137 8.36 3.26 -3.97
C LYS A 137 7.36 2.39 -4.72
N CYS A 138 6.21 2.14 -4.12
CA CYS A 138 5.13 1.37 -4.74
C CYS A 138 3.89 2.25 -4.91
N ILE A 139 3.28 2.19 -6.09
CA ILE A 139 1.97 2.78 -6.35
C ILE A 139 0.94 1.66 -6.32
N GLU A 140 -0.15 1.88 -5.59
CA GLU A 140 -1.20 0.90 -5.38
C GLU A 140 -2.32 1.02 -6.41
N ASN A 141 -2.84 -0.11 -6.90
CA ASN A 141 -4.05 -0.11 -7.71
C ASN A 141 -5.27 0.16 -6.82
N MET A 142 -6.23 0.92 -7.34
CA MET A 142 -7.37 1.40 -6.56
C MET A 142 -8.64 0.57 -6.80
N PRO A 143 -9.56 0.50 -5.81
CA PRO A 143 -10.83 -0.20 -5.97
C PRO A 143 -11.80 0.57 -6.85
N VAL A 144 -12.85 -0.09 -7.32
CA VAL A 144 -13.95 0.60 -8.01
C VAL A 144 -14.66 1.57 -7.08
N SER A 145 -14.58 2.84 -7.40
CA SER A 145 -15.41 3.89 -6.81
C SER A 145 -15.57 5.05 -7.78
N PHE A 146 -16.50 5.95 -7.49
CA PHE A 146 -16.73 7.13 -8.34
C PHE A 146 -15.59 8.16 -8.29
N MET A 147 -14.68 8.05 -7.31
CA MET A 147 -13.55 8.98 -7.15
C MET A 147 -12.21 8.38 -7.53
N THR A 148 -12.08 7.08 -7.71
CA THR A 148 -10.79 6.42 -7.92
C THR A 148 -10.26 6.61 -9.34
N LEU A 149 -8.95 6.61 -9.43
CA LEU A 149 -8.14 6.59 -10.64
C LEU A 149 -7.30 5.29 -10.64
N PHE A 150 -6.77 4.91 -11.79
CA PHE A 150 -5.82 3.81 -11.89
C PHE A 150 -6.36 2.47 -11.35
N THR A 151 -7.57 2.14 -11.79
CA THR A 151 -8.24 0.88 -11.49
C THR A 151 -7.89 -0.24 -12.45
N GLU A 152 -7.36 0.12 -13.64
CA GLU A 152 -7.01 -0.81 -14.70
C GLU A 152 -5.49 -1.09 -14.71
N PRO A 153 -5.07 -2.34 -14.99
CA PRO A 153 -3.65 -2.71 -15.02
C PRO A 153 -2.80 -1.83 -15.93
N GLU A 154 -3.28 -1.56 -17.14
CA GLU A 154 -2.54 -0.78 -18.14
C GLU A 154 -2.33 0.66 -17.69
N GLU A 155 -3.30 1.25 -16.99
CA GLU A 155 -3.21 2.64 -16.53
C GLU A 155 -2.06 2.81 -15.52
N ILE A 156 -1.95 1.89 -14.56
CA ILE A 156 -0.96 1.98 -13.51
C ILE A 156 0.43 1.54 -14.00
N LEU A 157 0.48 0.57 -14.92
CA LEU A 157 1.71 0.19 -15.60
C LEU A 157 2.29 1.35 -16.40
N ASP A 158 1.45 2.05 -17.15
CA ASP A 158 1.81 3.22 -17.94
C ASP A 158 2.20 4.43 -17.05
N LEU A 159 1.55 4.58 -15.88
CA LEU A 159 1.94 5.59 -14.89
C LEU A 159 3.36 5.39 -14.38
N THR A 160 3.78 4.15 -14.18
CA THR A 160 5.08 3.81 -13.59
C THR A 160 6.17 3.52 -14.62
N ASP A 161 5.83 3.54 -15.91
CA ASP A 161 6.82 3.28 -16.97
C ASP A 161 7.90 4.37 -17.01
N GLY A 162 9.16 3.95 -17.17
CA GLY A 162 10.31 4.86 -17.18
C GLY A 162 10.70 5.44 -15.79
N THR A 163 10.04 5.03 -14.72
CA THR A 163 10.36 5.42 -13.33
C THR A 163 10.98 4.26 -12.55
N SER A 164 11.43 4.51 -11.32
CA SER A 164 11.86 3.46 -10.38
C SER A 164 10.70 2.91 -9.52
N PHE A 165 9.47 3.39 -9.74
CA PHE A 165 8.31 2.88 -9.03
C PHE A 165 7.97 1.44 -9.44
N MET A 166 7.59 0.65 -8.45
CA MET A 166 6.95 -0.65 -8.63
C MET A 166 5.45 -0.52 -8.34
N LEU A 167 4.72 -1.60 -8.54
CA LEU A 167 3.30 -1.66 -8.18
C LEU A 167 3.16 -2.27 -6.79
N CYS A 168 2.22 -1.76 -6.00
CA CYS A 168 1.60 -2.50 -4.93
C CYS A 168 0.34 -3.13 -5.51
N LEU A 169 0.29 -4.46 -5.63
CA LEU A 169 -0.97 -5.12 -5.96
C LEU A 169 -1.81 -5.22 -4.71
N ASP A 170 -2.91 -4.47 -4.65
CA ASP A 170 -4.00 -4.79 -3.75
C ASP A 170 -4.96 -5.78 -4.41
N VAL A 171 -5.03 -6.98 -3.82
CA VAL A 171 -5.81 -8.10 -4.34
C VAL A 171 -7.31 -7.85 -4.22
N GLY A 172 -7.73 -7.23 -3.11
CA GLY A 172 -9.13 -6.87 -2.88
C GLY A 172 -9.59 -5.78 -3.83
N HIS A 173 -8.81 -4.73 -4.03
CA HIS A 173 -9.09 -3.69 -5.00
C HIS A 173 -9.23 -4.26 -6.42
N ALA A 174 -8.28 -5.10 -6.85
CA ALA A 174 -8.31 -5.75 -8.16
C ALA A 174 -9.53 -6.67 -8.32
N ASN A 175 -10.04 -7.28 -7.23
CA ASN A 175 -11.26 -8.07 -7.27
C ASN A 175 -12.50 -7.20 -7.50
N THR A 176 -12.56 -5.98 -6.95
CA THR A 176 -13.70 -5.07 -7.17
C THR A 176 -13.82 -4.61 -8.63
N THR A 177 -12.73 -4.60 -9.38
CA THR A 177 -12.70 -4.26 -10.82
C THR A 177 -12.89 -5.47 -11.73
N GLY A 178 -12.77 -6.69 -11.18
CA GLY A 178 -12.75 -7.94 -11.96
C GLY A 178 -11.43 -8.21 -12.68
N ASN A 179 -10.39 -7.38 -12.48
CA ASN A 179 -9.12 -7.41 -13.22
C ASN A 179 -8.01 -8.19 -12.47
N LEU A 180 -8.34 -8.83 -11.34
CA LEU A 180 -7.34 -9.58 -10.56
C LEU A 180 -6.54 -10.60 -11.40
N PRO A 181 -7.14 -11.42 -12.29
CA PRO A 181 -6.38 -12.36 -13.12
C PRO A 181 -5.39 -11.67 -14.05
N GLU A 182 -5.71 -10.46 -14.53
CA GLU A 182 -4.86 -9.67 -15.40
C GLU A 182 -3.70 -9.02 -14.63
N TYR A 183 -3.98 -8.40 -13.49
CA TYR A 183 -2.93 -7.89 -12.60
C TYR A 183 -1.89 -8.96 -12.28
N LEU A 184 -2.31 -10.18 -11.97
CA LEU A 184 -1.42 -11.27 -11.59
C LEU A 184 -0.44 -11.70 -12.72
N GLN A 185 -0.71 -11.34 -13.99
CA GLN A 185 0.23 -11.56 -15.08
C GLN A 185 1.47 -10.65 -14.99
N HIS A 186 1.35 -9.53 -14.30
CA HIS A 186 2.39 -8.51 -14.14
C HIS A 186 3.20 -8.63 -12.84
N TRP A 187 3.18 -9.79 -12.18
CA TRP A 187 3.77 -9.99 -10.86
C TRP A 187 5.23 -9.55 -10.73
N ARG A 188 5.99 -9.53 -11.83
CA ARG A 188 7.38 -9.05 -11.83
C ARG A 188 7.51 -7.53 -11.62
N ARG A 189 6.41 -6.81 -11.76
CA ARG A 189 6.32 -5.37 -11.49
C ARG A 189 5.87 -5.08 -10.05
N PHE A 190 5.59 -6.11 -9.23
CA PHE A 190 5.15 -5.91 -7.86
C PHE A 190 6.31 -5.75 -6.89
N GLY A 191 6.27 -4.68 -6.10
CA GLY A 191 7.14 -4.46 -4.95
C GLY A 191 6.47 -4.86 -3.63
N SER A 192 5.13 -4.84 -3.58
CA SER A 192 4.29 -5.25 -2.46
C SER A 192 3.01 -5.92 -2.96
N VAL A 193 2.39 -6.71 -2.10
CA VAL A 193 1.05 -7.27 -2.32
C VAL A 193 0.23 -7.05 -1.06
N HIS A 194 -0.86 -6.28 -1.17
CA HIS A 194 -1.85 -6.13 -0.12
C HIS A 194 -2.94 -7.19 -0.28
N VAL A 195 -3.38 -7.75 0.84
CA VAL A 195 -4.36 -8.83 0.84
C VAL A 195 -5.45 -8.59 1.88
N HIS A 196 -6.65 -8.47 1.40
CA HIS A 196 -7.91 -8.52 2.15
C HIS A 196 -8.96 -9.14 1.24
N ASP A 197 -10.10 -9.51 1.78
CA ASP A 197 -11.16 -10.15 1.00
C ASP A 197 -12.37 -9.23 0.81
N ASN A 198 -13.15 -9.50 -0.21
CA ASN A 198 -14.43 -8.85 -0.48
C ASN A 198 -15.26 -9.70 -1.45
N ARG A 199 -16.49 -9.27 -1.73
CA ARG A 199 -17.45 -9.94 -2.62
C ARG A 199 -17.52 -9.33 -4.03
N GLY A 200 -16.44 -8.65 -4.47
CA GLY A 200 -16.30 -8.08 -5.82
C GLY A 200 -17.20 -6.86 -6.10
N ARG A 201 -17.86 -6.27 -5.11
CA ARG A 201 -18.79 -5.14 -5.30
C ARG A 201 -18.36 -3.87 -4.58
N ALA A 202 -17.64 -4.02 -3.50
CA ALA A 202 -17.14 -2.94 -2.66
C ALA A 202 -15.83 -3.36 -2.02
N ASP A 203 -15.08 -2.40 -1.60
CA ASP A 203 -13.86 -2.58 -0.85
C ASP A 203 -14.20 -2.83 0.63
N GLU A 204 -14.48 -4.11 0.95
CA GLU A 204 -15.06 -4.50 2.23
C GLU A 204 -13.99 -4.76 3.32
N HIS A 205 -12.73 -4.98 2.95
CA HIS A 205 -11.65 -5.38 3.87
C HIS A 205 -12.04 -6.53 4.82
N LEU A 206 -12.70 -7.56 4.28
CA LEU A 206 -13.01 -8.78 5.04
C LEU A 206 -11.73 -9.57 5.32
N PRO A 207 -11.68 -10.34 6.42
CA PRO A 207 -10.66 -11.34 6.60
C PRO A 207 -10.56 -12.27 5.38
N THR A 208 -9.33 -12.65 5.00
CA THR A 208 -9.12 -13.55 3.87
C THR A 208 -9.85 -14.88 4.09
N GLY A 209 -10.60 -15.32 3.08
CA GLY A 209 -11.47 -16.50 3.12
C GLY A 209 -12.90 -16.25 3.57
N GLU A 210 -13.29 -14.98 3.85
CA GLU A 210 -14.67 -14.60 4.19
C GLU A 210 -15.41 -13.93 3.02
N GLY A 211 -14.71 -13.65 1.91
CA GLY A 211 -15.25 -13.13 0.67
C GLY A 211 -15.24 -14.17 -0.45
N ASP A 212 -15.10 -13.67 -1.69
CA ASP A 212 -15.19 -14.48 -2.91
C ASP A 212 -13.84 -14.63 -3.62
N ILE A 213 -12.72 -14.12 -3.07
CA ILE A 213 -11.42 -14.17 -3.71
C ILE A 213 -10.80 -15.57 -3.59
N ASP A 214 -10.38 -16.15 -4.71
CA ASP A 214 -9.61 -17.40 -4.72
C ASP A 214 -8.13 -17.14 -4.37
N PHE A 215 -7.84 -17.08 -3.06
CA PHE A 215 -6.46 -16.89 -2.58
C PHE A 215 -5.53 -18.04 -2.93
N ARG A 216 -6.03 -19.26 -3.21
CA ARG A 216 -5.17 -20.34 -3.70
C ARG A 216 -4.62 -19.99 -5.08
N MET A 217 -5.47 -19.52 -5.98
CA MET A 217 -5.05 -19.05 -7.31
C MET A 217 -4.06 -17.88 -7.20
N VAL A 218 -4.31 -16.91 -6.29
CA VAL A 218 -3.40 -15.78 -6.07
C VAL A 218 -2.02 -16.26 -5.62
N LEU A 219 -1.95 -17.12 -4.60
CA LEU A 219 -0.69 -17.64 -4.07
C LEU A 219 0.06 -18.48 -5.09
N ASP A 220 -0.64 -19.31 -5.87
CA ASP A 220 -0.04 -20.13 -6.94
C ASP A 220 0.61 -19.25 -8.02
N LYS A 221 -0.04 -18.15 -8.40
CA LYS A 221 0.48 -17.18 -9.37
C LYS A 221 1.67 -16.40 -8.83
N LEU A 222 1.67 -16.11 -7.55
CA LEU A 222 2.71 -15.35 -6.86
C LEU A 222 3.77 -16.21 -6.16
N LYS A 223 3.84 -17.52 -6.40
CA LYS A 223 4.79 -18.44 -5.75
C LYS A 223 6.27 -18.03 -5.88
N ASP A 224 6.63 -17.35 -6.96
CA ASP A 224 7.98 -16.84 -7.22
C ASP A 224 8.19 -15.38 -6.77
N PHE A 225 7.15 -14.73 -6.28
CA PHE A 225 7.24 -13.39 -5.72
C PHE A 225 8.02 -13.41 -4.39
N LYS A 226 8.99 -12.51 -4.24
CA LYS A 226 9.90 -12.45 -3.08
C LYS A 226 9.63 -11.28 -2.14
N GLY A 227 8.63 -10.46 -2.46
CA GLY A 227 8.22 -9.34 -1.61
C GLY A 227 7.32 -9.78 -0.45
N ASP A 228 6.68 -8.82 0.15
CA ASP A 228 5.82 -9.00 1.32
C ASP A 228 4.35 -9.10 0.90
N PHE A 229 3.63 -9.99 1.58
CA PHE A 229 2.17 -9.99 1.62
C PHE A 229 1.75 -9.20 2.86
N VAL A 230 1.12 -8.07 2.67
CA VAL A 230 0.61 -7.23 3.75
C VAL A 230 -0.88 -7.50 3.91
N ILE A 231 -1.26 -8.07 5.03
CA ILE A 231 -2.67 -8.28 5.37
C ILE A 231 -3.25 -6.93 5.80
N GLU A 232 -4.17 -6.39 5.00
CA GLU A 232 -4.93 -5.22 5.37
C GLU A 232 -6.17 -5.62 6.18
N SER A 233 -6.28 -5.08 7.38
CA SER A 233 -7.32 -5.49 8.31
C SER A 233 -7.84 -4.33 9.15
N ARG A 234 -9.07 -4.49 9.66
CA ARG A 234 -9.72 -3.51 10.52
C ARG A 234 -9.35 -3.67 12.00
N SER A 235 -8.72 -4.80 12.33
CA SER A 235 -8.17 -5.08 13.67
C SER A 235 -7.04 -6.11 13.59
N VAL A 236 -6.25 -6.18 14.65
CA VAL A 236 -5.17 -7.20 14.77
C VAL A 236 -5.76 -8.61 14.78
N GLU A 237 -6.92 -8.81 15.39
CA GLU A 237 -7.60 -10.10 15.46
C GLU A 237 -8.05 -10.58 14.08
N GLU A 238 -8.64 -9.71 13.26
CA GLU A 238 -8.98 -10.01 11.86
C GLU A 238 -7.71 -10.32 11.03
N GLY A 239 -6.64 -9.55 11.26
CA GLY A 239 -5.35 -9.81 10.64
C GLY A 239 -4.78 -11.20 10.99
N LEU A 240 -4.91 -11.64 12.25
CA LEU A 240 -4.49 -12.98 12.68
C LEU A 240 -5.36 -14.08 12.07
N ALA A 241 -6.66 -13.85 11.90
CA ALA A 241 -7.56 -14.78 11.21
C ALA A 241 -7.14 -14.95 9.74
N SER A 242 -6.88 -13.83 9.06
CA SER A 242 -6.38 -13.80 7.68
C SER A 242 -5.04 -14.51 7.53
N ARG A 243 -4.08 -14.24 8.42
CA ARG A 243 -2.77 -14.92 8.45
C ARG A 243 -2.94 -16.43 8.54
N LYS A 244 -3.75 -16.89 9.50
CA LYS A 244 -4.00 -18.33 9.70
C LYS A 244 -4.60 -18.98 8.45
N TYR A 245 -5.50 -18.30 7.77
CA TYR A 245 -6.11 -18.80 6.54
C TYR A 245 -5.07 -18.92 5.42
N ILE A 246 -4.26 -17.89 5.16
CA ILE A 246 -3.20 -17.89 4.14
C ILE A 246 -2.18 -19.01 4.42
N GLU A 247 -1.73 -19.16 5.67
CA GLU A 247 -0.80 -20.21 6.08
C GLU A 247 -1.39 -21.60 5.83
N SER A 248 -2.69 -21.80 6.06
CA SER A 248 -3.37 -23.09 5.82
C SER A 248 -3.40 -23.47 4.33
N LEU A 249 -3.47 -22.50 3.44
CA LEU A 249 -3.41 -22.76 2.00
C LEU A 249 -2.03 -23.22 1.54
N ASN A 250 -0.96 -22.69 2.13
CA ASN A 250 0.42 -23.08 1.82
C ASN A 250 0.78 -24.47 2.35
N MET A 251 0.14 -24.93 3.44
CA MET A 251 0.38 -26.26 4.00
C MET A 251 -0.28 -27.42 3.22
N THR A 252 -1.16 -27.11 2.27
CA THR A 252 -1.89 -28.12 1.48
C THR A 252 -1.36 -28.28 0.06
N ALA A 253 -0.22 -27.65 -0.28
CA ALA A 253 0.49 -27.95 -1.51
C ALA A 253 1.22 -29.31 -1.36
N PRO A 254 1.03 -30.30 -2.30
CA PRO A 254 1.64 -31.61 -2.24
C PRO A 254 3.15 -31.58 -2.40
#